data_75a0c1244c9eb91c5a5cfcf717bf51dd
#
_entry.id   75a0c1244c9eb91c5a5cfcf717bf51dd
#
_cell.length_a   1.000
_cell.length_b   1.000
_cell.length_c   1.000
_cell.angle_alpha   90.00
_cell.angle_beta   90.00
_cell.angle_gamma   90.00
#
_symmetry.space_group_name_H-M   'P 1'
#
loop_
_entity.id
_entity.type
_entity.pdbx_description
1 polymer ?
#
loop_
_entity_poly.entity_id
_entity_poly.type
_entity_poly.pdbx_seq_one_letter_code
_entity_poly.pdbx_strand_id
1 'polypeptide(L)'
;MKLTPVLIVEAVETSLPFWVDRMGFTKTVEVPDEDRIGFAILEREGAELMLQSIASVRKDVAAFAPVRDATKGCGMFLEVEDFEDVRKRLEGYPIVLPERLTFYGMREIGVSEPSGHTVIFAAKV
;
A
#
# COMPACT_ATOMS: atom_id res chain seq x y z
N MET A 1 -5.81 9.50 -18.75
CA MET A 1 -4.93 8.36 -18.43
C MET A 1 -4.98 8.15 -16.92
N LYS A 2 -5.08 6.91 -16.48
CA LYS A 2 -5.10 6.55 -15.04
C LYS A 2 -3.99 5.52 -14.77
N LEU A 3 -3.12 5.81 -13.84
CA LEU A 3 -2.09 4.90 -13.38
C LEU A 3 -2.49 4.35 -12.02
N THR A 4 -2.65 3.02 -11.92
CA THR A 4 -2.99 2.37 -10.67
C THR A 4 -1.86 1.41 -10.27
N PRO A 5 -1.23 1.58 -9.11
CA PRO A 5 -0.21 0.64 -8.67
C PRO A 5 -0.83 -0.71 -8.31
N VAL A 6 -0.15 -1.78 -8.68
CA VAL A 6 -0.47 -3.13 -8.23
C VAL A 6 0.66 -3.57 -7.30
N LEU A 7 0.36 -3.73 -6.03
CA LEU A 7 1.32 -4.25 -5.06
C LEU A 7 1.23 -5.77 -5.07
N ILE A 8 2.34 -6.41 -5.39
CA ILE A 8 2.46 -7.85 -5.27
C ILE A 8 2.83 -8.16 -3.82
N VAL A 9 1.97 -8.88 -3.14
CA VAL A 9 2.08 -9.17 -1.71
C VAL A 9 2.12 -10.67 -1.45
N GLU A 10 2.66 -11.07 -0.31
CA GLU A 10 2.66 -12.49 0.07
C GLU A 10 1.23 -13.02 0.22
N ALA A 11 0.39 -12.28 0.94
CA ALA A 11 -1.01 -12.59 1.13
C ALA A 11 -1.81 -11.31 1.22
N VAL A 12 -2.89 -11.20 0.46
CA VAL A 12 -3.77 -10.02 0.49
C VAL A 12 -4.33 -9.81 1.89
N GLU A 13 -4.73 -10.90 2.56
CA GLU A 13 -5.29 -10.86 3.92
C GLU A 13 -4.35 -10.20 4.94
N THR A 14 -3.05 -10.33 4.75
CA THR A 14 -2.03 -9.76 5.65
C THR A 14 -1.91 -8.23 5.47
N SER A 15 -2.14 -7.73 4.27
CA SER A 15 -2.04 -6.29 3.96
C SER A 15 -3.33 -5.52 4.23
N LEU A 16 -4.48 -6.17 4.20
CA LEU A 16 -5.77 -5.49 4.41
C LEU A 16 -5.90 -4.77 5.75
N PRO A 17 -5.47 -5.32 6.89
CA PRO A 17 -5.58 -4.61 8.16
C PRO A 17 -4.86 -3.26 8.17
N PHE A 18 -3.72 -3.16 7.51
CA PHE A 18 -3.01 -1.89 7.37
C PHE A 18 -3.80 -0.90 6.52
N TRP A 19 -4.18 -1.30 5.32
CA TRP A 19 -4.82 -0.37 4.37
C TRP A 19 -6.25 -0.03 4.75
N VAL A 20 -7.04 -1.02 5.14
CA VAL A 20 -8.46 -0.84 5.44
C VAL A 20 -8.68 -0.36 6.86
N ASP A 21 -8.22 -1.15 7.84
CA ASP A 21 -8.54 -0.87 9.24
C ASP A 21 -7.74 0.33 9.77
N ARG A 22 -6.47 0.41 9.44
CA ARG A 22 -5.60 1.47 9.94
C ARG A 22 -5.67 2.74 9.09
N MET A 23 -5.49 2.62 7.77
CA MET A 23 -5.41 3.79 6.89
C MET A 23 -6.76 4.23 6.32
N GLY A 24 -7.81 3.49 6.55
CA GLY A 24 -9.16 3.89 6.17
C GLY A 24 -9.50 3.74 4.70
N PHE A 25 -8.79 2.89 3.97
CA PHE A 25 -9.17 2.57 2.60
C PHE A 25 -10.41 1.67 2.59
N THR A 26 -11.20 1.78 1.54
CA THR A 26 -12.35 0.90 1.30
C THR A 26 -11.97 -0.15 0.27
N LYS A 27 -12.24 -1.41 0.60
CA LYS A 27 -12.10 -2.50 -0.37
C LYS A 27 -13.30 -2.48 -1.29
N THR A 28 -13.09 -2.15 -2.56
CA THR A 28 -14.15 -2.03 -3.56
C THR A 28 -14.33 -3.28 -4.40
N VAL A 29 -13.27 -4.09 -4.53
CA VAL A 29 -13.29 -5.35 -5.28
C VAL A 29 -12.48 -6.39 -4.53
N GLU A 30 -12.96 -7.62 -4.53
CA GLU A 30 -12.25 -8.77 -4.00
C GLU A 30 -12.43 -9.94 -4.97
N VAL A 31 -11.32 -10.57 -5.34
CA VAL A 31 -11.33 -11.76 -6.21
C VAL A 31 -10.71 -12.93 -5.45
N PRO A 32 -11.44 -14.02 -5.30
CA PRO A 32 -10.91 -15.18 -4.60
C PRO A 32 -9.86 -15.93 -5.44
N ASP A 33 -8.93 -16.58 -4.74
CA ASP A 33 -8.00 -17.57 -5.28
C ASP A 33 -8.09 -18.79 -4.36
N GLU A 34 -8.94 -19.75 -4.76
CA GLU A 34 -9.30 -20.91 -3.93
C GLU A 34 -9.91 -20.44 -2.61
N ASP A 35 -9.34 -20.82 -1.45
CA ASP A 35 -9.81 -20.44 -0.12
C ASP A 35 -9.21 -19.12 0.38
N ARG A 36 -8.46 -18.42 -0.47
CA ARG A 36 -7.79 -17.16 -0.15
C ARG A 36 -8.25 -16.03 -1.05
N ILE A 37 -7.89 -14.80 -0.68
CA ILE A 37 -8.07 -13.64 -1.55
C ILE A 37 -6.84 -13.56 -2.47
N GLY A 38 -7.06 -13.59 -3.79
CA GLY A 38 -5.98 -13.45 -4.76
C GLY A 38 -5.72 -12.00 -5.16
N PHE A 39 -6.76 -11.16 -5.12
CA PHE A 39 -6.71 -9.80 -5.62
C PHE A 39 -7.71 -8.92 -4.90
N ALA A 40 -7.37 -7.67 -4.69
CA ALA A 40 -8.29 -6.67 -4.14
C ALA A 40 -8.00 -5.29 -4.71
N ILE A 41 -9.04 -4.47 -4.85
CA ILE A 41 -8.91 -3.05 -5.17
C ILE A 41 -9.31 -2.25 -3.95
N LEU A 42 -8.48 -1.28 -3.59
CA LEU A 42 -8.67 -0.40 -2.44
C LEU A 42 -8.73 1.05 -2.91
N GLU A 43 -9.59 1.83 -2.28
CA GLU A 43 -9.79 3.23 -2.64
C GLU A 43 -9.95 4.09 -1.39
N ARG A 44 -9.38 5.29 -1.41
CA ARG A 44 -9.63 6.34 -0.43
C ARG A 44 -9.38 7.71 -1.06
N GLU A 45 -10.38 8.60 -0.98
CA GLU A 45 -10.24 10.01 -1.41
C GLU A 45 -9.69 10.16 -2.83
N GLY A 46 -10.12 9.29 -3.75
CA GLY A 46 -9.66 9.30 -5.13
C GLY A 46 -8.35 8.57 -5.39
N ALA A 47 -7.62 8.18 -4.36
CA ALA A 47 -6.46 7.32 -4.51
C ALA A 47 -6.89 5.86 -4.61
N GLU A 48 -6.35 5.14 -5.57
CA GLU A 48 -6.65 3.73 -5.78
C GLU A 48 -5.38 2.92 -5.85
N LEU A 49 -5.40 1.75 -5.24
CA LEU A 49 -4.33 0.78 -5.37
C LEU A 49 -4.91 -0.63 -5.43
N MET A 50 -4.15 -1.53 -6.00
CA MET A 50 -4.52 -2.94 -6.11
C MET A 50 -3.53 -3.78 -5.32
N LEU A 51 -4.02 -4.85 -4.72
CA LEU A 51 -3.21 -5.87 -4.06
C LEU A 51 -3.41 -7.17 -4.82
N GLN A 52 -2.33 -7.88 -5.09
CA GLN A 52 -2.40 -9.21 -5.68
C GLN A 52 -1.39 -10.12 -5.00
N SER A 53 -1.82 -11.31 -4.60
CA SER A 53 -0.90 -12.27 -3.99
C SER A 53 0.09 -12.82 -5.01
N ILE A 54 1.29 -13.19 -4.56
CA ILE A 54 2.29 -13.83 -5.42
C ILE A 54 1.71 -15.10 -6.07
N ALA A 55 0.96 -15.89 -5.32
CA ALA A 55 0.32 -17.10 -5.85
C ALA A 55 -0.64 -16.79 -7.00
N SER A 56 -1.47 -15.76 -6.84
CA SER A 56 -2.43 -15.32 -7.87
C SER A 56 -1.70 -14.78 -9.11
N VAL A 57 -0.70 -13.93 -8.92
CA VAL A 57 0.10 -13.36 -10.02
C VAL A 57 0.73 -14.46 -10.88
N ARG A 58 1.30 -15.46 -10.24
CA ARG A 58 1.94 -16.58 -10.96
C ARG A 58 0.98 -17.39 -11.83
N LYS A 59 -0.27 -17.51 -11.39
CA LYS A 59 -1.33 -18.17 -12.17
C LYS A 59 -1.84 -17.31 -13.31
N ASP A 60 -1.96 -16.00 -13.05
CA ASP A 60 -2.61 -15.05 -13.96
C ASP A 60 -1.68 -14.59 -15.07
N VAL A 61 -0.46 -14.21 -14.73
CA VAL A 61 0.52 -13.69 -15.69
C VAL A 61 1.81 -14.50 -15.61
N ALA A 62 1.99 -15.41 -16.55
CA ALA A 62 3.16 -16.31 -16.57
C ALA A 62 4.51 -15.55 -16.56
N ALA A 63 4.56 -14.35 -17.12
CA ALA A 63 5.76 -13.52 -17.13
C ALA A 63 6.21 -13.11 -15.71
N PHE A 64 5.30 -13.13 -14.73
CA PHE A 64 5.62 -12.83 -13.33
C PHE A 64 5.92 -14.07 -12.49
N ALA A 65 5.90 -15.26 -13.08
CA ALA A 65 6.21 -16.50 -12.35
C ALA A 65 7.54 -16.45 -11.59
N PRO A 66 8.60 -15.75 -12.09
CA PRO A 66 9.85 -15.61 -11.36
C PRO A 66 9.82 -14.65 -10.17
N VAL A 67 8.75 -13.90 -9.96
CA VAL A 67 8.65 -12.96 -8.82
C VAL A 67 8.77 -13.73 -7.51
N ARG A 68 9.83 -13.44 -6.77
CA ARG A 68 10.14 -14.09 -5.50
C ARG A 68 10.15 -13.14 -4.32
N ASP A 69 10.38 -11.85 -4.60
CA ASP A 69 10.48 -10.81 -3.59
C ASP A 69 9.57 -9.65 -4.01
N ALA A 70 8.48 -9.49 -3.28
CA ALA A 70 7.49 -8.46 -3.54
C ALA A 70 7.97 -7.06 -3.15
N THR A 71 9.06 -6.94 -2.40
CA THR A 71 9.45 -5.68 -1.75
C THR A 71 10.38 -4.80 -2.55
N LYS A 72 10.87 -5.27 -3.70
CA LYS A 72 11.90 -4.55 -4.46
C LYS A 72 11.32 -3.74 -5.61
N GLY A 73 11.83 -2.52 -5.76
CA GLY A 73 11.74 -1.71 -6.96
C GLY A 73 10.76 -0.56 -6.93
N CYS A 74 9.79 -0.51 -6.02
CA CYS A 74 8.84 0.60 -5.94
C CYS A 74 8.54 1.03 -4.51
N GLY A 75 8.50 2.35 -4.31
CA GLY A 75 7.88 2.95 -3.15
C GLY A 75 6.62 3.69 -3.57
N MET A 76 5.77 3.98 -2.61
CA MET A 76 4.58 4.78 -2.85
C MET A 76 4.69 6.11 -2.12
N PHE A 77 4.35 7.17 -2.83
CA PHE A 77 4.28 8.51 -2.27
C PHE A 77 2.82 8.95 -2.33
N LEU A 78 2.20 9.08 -1.16
CA LEU A 78 0.81 9.50 -1.04
C LEU A 78 0.76 10.93 -0.50
N GLU A 79 0.35 11.84 -1.35
CA GLU A 79 0.09 13.21 -0.92
C GLU A 79 -1.29 13.25 -0.27
N VAL A 80 -1.34 13.70 0.99
CA VAL A 80 -2.56 13.76 1.79
C VAL A 80 -2.87 15.20 2.17
N GLU A 81 -4.14 15.50 2.40
CA GLU A 81 -4.55 16.83 2.85
C GLU A 81 -4.44 16.96 4.36
N ASP A 82 -4.82 15.92 5.10
CA ASP A 82 -4.81 15.91 6.56
C ASP A 82 -3.67 15.02 7.11
N PHE A 83 -2.53 15.64 7.34
CA PHE A 83 -1.36 14.96 7.88
C PHE A 83 -1.56 14.52 9.34
N GLU A 84 -2.30 15.28 10.12
CA GLU A 84 -2.58 14.93 11.52
C GLU A 84 -3.44 13.67 11.62
N ASP A 85 -4.38 13.46 10.70
CA ASP A 85 -5.15 12.23 10.64
C ASP A 85 -4.23 11.02 10.38
N VAL A 86 -3.28 11.16 9.45
CA VAL A 86 -2.29 10.11 9.18
C VAL A 86 -1.45 9.80 10.42
N ARG A 87 -0.97 10.84 11.12
CA ARG A 87 -0.21 10.65 12.36
C ARG A 87 -0.98 9.83 13.39
N LYS A 88 -2.26 10.17 13.60
CA LYS A 88 -3.11 9.44 14.54
C LYS A 88 -3.28 7.99 14.14
N ARG A 89 -3.53 7.73 12.87
CA ARG A 89 -3.70 6.37 12.35
C ARG A 89 -2.44 5.52 12.48
N LEU A 90 -1.28 6.16 12.44
CA LEU A 90 0.02 5.49 12.55
C LEU A 90 0.49 5.31 14.00
N GLU A 91 -0.25 5.79 15.00
CA GLU A 91 0.11 5.56 16.40
C GLU A 91 0.26 4.07 16.69
N GLY A 92 1.42 3.71 17.28
CA GLY A 92 1.75 2.32 17.59
C GLY A 92 2.19 1.48 16.40
N TYR A 93 2.22 2.03 15.20
CA TYR A 93 2.75 1.36 14.01
C TYR A 93 4.23 1.72 13.81
N PRO A 94 5.09 0.75 13.44
CA PRO A 94 6.52 1.01 13.25
C PRO A 94 6.79 2.05 12.17
N ILE A 95 7.59 3.06 12.51
CA ILE A 95 7.97 4.12 11.58
C ILE A 95 9.35 3.82 11.03
N VAL A 96 9.51 3.82 9.70
CA VAL A 96 10.79 3.59 9.03
C VAL A 96 11.45 4.91 8.59
N LEU A 97 10.66 5.92 8.26
CA LEU A 97 11.13 7.28 8.01
C LEU A 97 10.48 8.20 9.04
N PRO A 98 11.22 8.67 10.06
CA PRO A 98 10.68 9.61 11.03
C PRO A 98 10.14 10.87 10.36
N GLU A 99 9.11 11.48 10.96
CA GLU A 99 8.55 12.73 10.47
C GLU A 99 9.63 13.76 10.21
N ARG A 100 9.57 14.38 9.03
CA ARG A 100 10.53 15.38 8.62
C ARG A 100 9.89 16.47 7.77
N LEU A 101 10.55 17.63 7.74
CA LEU A 101 10.28 18.67 6.76
C LEU A 101 11.34 18.56 5.66
N THR A 102 10.89 18.58 4.41
CA THR A 102 11.81 18.46 3.28
C THR A 102 12.14 19.82 2.69
N PHE A 103 13.26 19.88 1.93
CA PHE A 103 13.64 21.11 1.24
C PHE A 103 12.66 21.51 0.14
N TYR A 104 11.84 20.57 -0.33
CA TYR A 104 10.81 20.82 -1.34
C TYR A 104 9.43 21.16 -0.74
N GLY A 105 9.39 21.51 0.54
CA GLY A 105 8.18 22.06 1.18
C GLY A 105 7.15 21.01 1.57
N MET A 106 7.56 19.81 1.90
CA MET A 106 6.66 18.75 2.34
C MET A 106 6.98 18.32 3.77
N ARG A 107 5.94 17.96 4.50
CA ARG A 107 6.05 17.20 5.74
C ARG A 107 5.80 15.74 5.40
N GLU A 108 6.70 14.87 5.79
CA GLU A 108 6.66 13.45 5.43
C GLU A 108 6.82 12.53 6.62
N ILE A 109 6.19 11.36 6.53
CA ILE A 109 6.38 10.23 7.43
C ILE A 109 6.30 8.95 6.60
N GLY A 110 7.19 7.99 6.86
CA GLY A 110 7.26 6.76 6.07
C GLY A 110 7.15 5.51 6.91
N VAL A 111 6.48 4.53 6.37
CA VAL A 111 6.27 3.22 6.98
C VAL A 111 6.50 2.12 5.96
N SER A 112 6.63 0.89 6.45
CA SER A 112 6.57 -0.31 5.62
C SER A 112 5.20 -0.93 5.79
N GLU A 113 4.45 -1.13 4.70
CA GLU A 113 3.21 -1.89 4.79
C GLU A 113 3.53 -3.37 5.07
N PRO A 114 2.56 -4.20 5.50
CA PRO A 114 2.86 -5.54 6.02
C PRO A 114 3.64 -6.49 5.11
N SER A 115 3.59 -6.29 3.79
CA SER A 115 4.38 -7.08 2.83
C SER A 115 5.73 -6.45 2.50
N GLY A 116 6.11 -5.37 3.19
CA GLY A 116 7.42 -4.75 3.04
C GLY A 116 7.52 -3.61 2.04
N HIS A 117 6.41 -3.19 1.43
CA HIS A 117 6.42 -2.04 0.52
C HIS A 117 6.55 -0.74 1.32
N THR A 118 7.43 0.14 0.85
CA THR A 118 7.62 1.46 1.47
C THR A 118 6.49 2.41 1.07
N VAL A 119 5.88 3.02 2.07
CA VAL A 119 4.82 4.03 1.89
C VAL A 119 5.25 5.31 2.58
N ILE A 120 5.29 6.40 1.82
CA ILE A 120 5.55 7.73 2.35
C ILE A 120 4.26 8.55 2.24
N PHE A 121 3.79 9.03 3.37
CA PHE A 121 2.69 9.97 3.44
C PHE A 121 3.28 11.39 3.52
N ALA A 122 2.77 12.29 2.71
CA ALA A 122 3.29 13.63 2.60
C ALA A 122 2.17 14.67 2.52
N ALA A 123 2.40 15.83 3.10
CA ALA A 123 1.51 16.98 2.96
C ALA A 123 2.33 18.25 2.74
N LYS A 124 1.78 19.17 1.97
CA LYS A 124 2.40 20.48 1.77
C LYS A 124 2.41 21.27 3.09
N VAL A 125 3.50 21.94 3.31
CA VAL A 125 3.68 22.80 4.49
C VAL A 125 3.15 24.20 4.20
#